data_bdd685311c4c2a3aa9e7a3b0c1ad56b3
#
_entry.id   bdd685311c4c2a3aa9e7a3b0c1ad56b3
#
_cell.length_a   1.000
_cell.length_b   1.000
_cell.length_c   1.000
_cell.angle_alpha   90.00
_cell.angle_beta   90.00
_cell.angle_gamma   90.00
#
_symmetry.space_group_name_H-M   'P 1'
#
loop_
_entity.id
_entity.type
_entity.pdbx_description
1 polymer ?
#
loop_
_entity_poly.entity_id
_entity_poly.type
_entity_poly.pdbx_seq_one_letter_code
_entity_poly.pdbx_strand_id
1 'polypeptide(L)'
;YAGRFVFAGKIVTCHGRSVFDLEPPSEDWEVNLLGFGWLRHLRAADTAITRANARSLVDDWISNPNRKRPVGRRADVLARRVISLLSQAPLVLGDTDGKFYRRYLRGLAREIRFLRYTMLDIPDGVPRLQVLIALCYASLCLANQARHIRAATRKLSDELQRQILPDGGHISRNPGALIELLIDLLPLRQTFAARNIAPPPALLNAIDRMMPMLRFFRHGDGSFALFNGMSSAPSDLLATLLAYDDTHGAPMANMPHTGYQRLDAGAMTIIMDTGPPPPASVSHDAHAGCLSFELSSGLSRLVINCGMPSTGRDNWRAFARGTPAHSTLTCHETSSCQFVELSAMKRLLQGAPVVSGPANVESYREAVANGVLLTTSHDGYLARFGVVHR
;
A
#
# COMPACT_ATOMS: atom_id res chain seq x y z
N TYR A 1 16.01 1.52 -21.74
CA TYR A 1 16.75 2.26 -22.76
C TYR A 1 16.26 1.99 -24.19
N ALA A 2 15.59 0.86 -24.41
CA ALA A 2 15.05 0.49 -25.74
C ALA A 2 13.61 0.99 -25.98
N GLY A 3 13.14 1.96 -25.21
CA GLY A 3 11.75 2.41 -25.28
C GLY A 3 10.74 1.34 -24.86
N ARG A 4 11.13 0.43 -23.97
CA ARG A 4 10.25 -0.62 -23.43
C ARG A 4 9.93 -0.32 -21.96
N PHE A 5 8.65 -0.30 -21.64
CA PHE A 5 8.13 -0.08 -20.29
C PHE A 5 7.39 -1.32 -19.81
N VAL A 6 7.73 -1.79 -18.62
CA VAL A 6 7.15 -2.99 -18.00
C VAL A 6 6.53 -2.59 -16.67
N PHE A 7 5.20 -2.59 -16.61
CA PHE A 7 4.45 -2.32 -15.39
C PHE A 7 3.27 -3.31 -15.28
N ALA A 8 2.92 -3.70 -14.08
CA ALA A 8 1.80 -4.59 -13.80
C ALA A 8 1.80 -5.85 -14.71
N GLY A 9 2.99 -6.44 -14.94
CA GLY A 9 3.16 -7.64 -15.78
C GLY A 9 2.96 -7.45 -17.29
N LYS A 10 2.72 -6.21 -17.76
CA LYS A 10 2.51 -5.91 -19.18
C LYS A 10 3.65 -5.07 -19.75
N ILE A 11 4.02 -5.35 -21.01
CA ILE A 11 5.11 -4.70 -21.71
C ILE A 11 4.55 -3.80 -22.81
N VAL A 12 4.99 -2.55 -22.84
CA VAL A 12 4.71 -1.61 -23.94
C VAL A 12 6.02 -1.18 -24.57
N THR A 13 6.11 -1.23 -25.90
CA THR A 13 7.26 -0.75 -26.68
C THR A 13 6.86 0.52 -27.43
N CYS A 14 7.65 1.58 -27.27
CA CYS A 14 7.28 2.93 -27.74
C CYS A 14 7.55 3.18 -29.22
N HIS A 15 8.46 2.44 -29.86
CA HIS A 15 8.82 2.63 -31.28
C HIS A 15 9.09 4.10 -31.66
N GLY A 16 9.82 4.83 -30.80
CA GLY A 16 10.15 6.24 -31.03
C GLY A 16 9.05 7.26 -30.67
N ARG A 17 7.88 6.82 -30.23
CA ARG A 17 6.79 7.69 -29.74
C ARG A 17 6.92 7.92 -28.23
N SER A 18 6.28 8.98 -27.74
CA SER A 18 6.12 9.19 -26.29
C SER A 18 5.31 8.05 -25.67
N VAL A 19 5.77 7.53 -24.53
CA VAL A 19 5.01 6.54 -23.74
C VAL A 19 3.68 7.09 -23.25
N PHE A 20 3.59 8.39 -23.07
CA PHE A 20 2.39 9.08 -22.59
C PHE A 20 1.33 9.28 -23.67
N ASP A 21 1.68 9.07 -24.95
CA ASP A 21 0.75 9.13 -26.09
C ASP A 21 0.19 7.76 -26.47
N LEU A 22 0.74 6.68 -25.91
CA LEU A 22 0.29 5.33 -26.20
C LEU A 22 -0.96 5.00 -25.36
N GLU A 23 -1.80 4.14 -25.90
CA GLU A 23 -2.91 3.59 -25.15
C GLU A 23 -2.39 2.59 -24.10
N PRO A 24 -2.73 2.76 -22.82
CA PRO A 24 -2.24 1.87 -21.78
C PRO A 24 -2.90 0.48 -21.91
N PRO A 25 -2.17 -0.61 -21.75
CA PRO A 25 -2.71 -1.97 -21.86
C PRO A 25 -3.60 -2.36 -20.68
N SER A 26 -3.59 -1.60 -19.59
CA SER A 26 -4.47 -1.70 -18.41
C SER A 26 -4.38 -0.45 -17.55
N GLU A 27 -5.39 -0.26 -16.69
CA GLU A 27 -5.39 0.83 -15.72
C GLU A 27 -4.22 0.73 -14.73
N ASP A 28 -3.92 -0.46 -14.19
CA ASP A 28 -2.78 -0.65 -13.26
C ASP A 28 -1.44 -0.28 -13.92
N TRP A 29 -1.29 -0.57 -15.21
CA TRP A 29 -0.10 -0.15 -15.96
C TRP A 29 -0.02 1.38 -16.06
N GLU A 30 -1.15 2.02 -16.35
CA GLU A 30 -1.23 3.48 -16.43
C GLU A 30 -0.99 4.16 -15.08
N VAL A 31 -1.54 3.62 -13.98
CA VAL A 31 -1.29 4.06 -12.61
C VAL A 31 0.21 4.06 -12.29
N ASN A 32 0.90 2.96 -12.61
CA ASN A 32 2.34 2.85 -12.39
C ASN A 32 3.14 3.84 -13.23
N LEU A 33 2.80 4.00 -14.52
CA LEU A 33 3.45 4.98 -15.38
C LEU A 33 3.28 6.41 -14.84
N LEU A 34 2.03 6.80 -14.56
CA LEU A 34 1.66 8.17 -14.21
C LEU A 34 1.97 8.54 -12.75
N GLY A 35 2.23 7.55 -11.89
CA GLY A 35 2.70 7.74 -10.53
C GLY A 35 4.19 8.08 -10.42
N PHE A 36 4.99 7.86 -11.49
CA PHE A 36 6.44 8.13 -11.51
C PHE A 36 7.26 7.39 -10.45
N GLY A 37 6.70 6.40 -9.77
CA GLY A 37 7.42 5.59 -8.78
C GLY A 37 8.67 4.89 -9.33
N TRP A 38 8.69 4.65 -10.64
CA TRP A 38 9.81 4.05 -11.37
C TRP A 38 11.08 4.95 -11.46
N LEU A 39 10.98 6.26 -11.19
CA LEU A 39 12.15 7.16 -11.15
C LEU A 39 13.21 6.69 -10.15
N ARG A 40 12.83 6.04 -9.05
CA ARG A 40 13.76 5.47 -8.07
C ARG A 40 14.69 4.42 -8.67
N HIS A 41 14.20 3.62 -9.65
CA HIS A 41 15.03 2.61 -10.30
C HIS A 41 16.07 3.24 -11.23
N LEU A 42 15.75 4.36 -11.88
CA LEU A 42 16.72 5.13 -12.66
C LEU A 42 17.76 5.80 -11.75
N ARG A 43 17.36 6.25 -10.56
CA ARG A 43 18.29 6.78 -9.56
C ARG A 43 19.23 5.70 -9.02
N ALA A 44 18.75 4.49 -8.80
CA ALA A 44 19.60 3.40 -8.33
C ALA A 44 20.73 3.06 -9.30
N ALA A 45 20.52 3.23 -10.61
CA ALA A 45 21.55 3.04 -11.63
C ALA A 45 22.54 4.22 -11.73
N ASP A 46 22.15 5.41 -11.33
CA ASP A 46 22.88 6.69 -11.22
C ASP A 46 23.94 6.96 -12.30
N THR A 47 23.63 6.69 -13.56
CA THR A 47 24.49 6.99 -14.71
C THR A 47 24.07 8.31 -15.39
N ALA A 48 24.96 8.92 -16.18
CA ALA A 48 24.62 10.10 -17.00
C ALA A 48 23.43 9.81 -17.94
N ILE A 49 23.36 8.58 -18.48
CA ILE A 49 22.29 8.14 -19.37
C ILE A 49 20.95 8.04 -18.60
N THR A 50 20.95 7.49 -17.39
CA THR A 50 19.71 7.40 -16.58
C THR A 50 19.21 8.77 -16.17
N ARG A 51 20.10 9.71 -15.84
CA ARG A 51 19.73 11.10 -15.55
C ARG A 51 19.13 11.82 -16.77
N ALA A 52 19.75 11.64 -17.95
CA ALA A 52 19.23 12.22 -19.20
C ALA A 52 17.85 11.64 -19.57
N ASN A 53 17.66 10.31 -19.45
CA ASN A 53 16.38 9.66 -19.70
C ASN A 53 15.30 10.06 -18.72
N ALA A 54 15.61 10.15 -17.40
CA ALA A 54 14.66 10.61 -16.39
C ALA A 54 14.17 12.04 -16.69
N ARG A 55 15.10 12.92 -17.05
CA ARG A 55 14.79 14.31 -17.42
C ARG A 55 13.93 14.37 -18.68
N SER A 56 14.31 13.64 -19.74
CA SER A 56 13.55 13.60 -20.99
C SER A 56 12.11 13.12 -20.79
N LEU A 57 11.90 12.05 -20.01
CA LEU A 57 10.57 11.52 -19.71
C LEU A 57 9.74 12.50 -18.88
N VAL A 58 10.35 13.17 -17.90
CA VAL A 58 9.65 14.17 -17.09
C VAL A 58 9.31 15.43 -17.92
N ASP A 59 10.21 15.88 -18.80
CA ASP A 59 9.94 17.03 -19.68
C ASP A 59 8.84 16.72 -20.70
N ASP A 60 8.89 15.50 -21.27
CA ASP A 60 7.83 15.00 -22.13
C ASP A 60 6.47 15.00 -21.43
N TRP A 61 6.39 14.43 -20.23
CA TRP A 61 5.17 14.46 -19.41
C TRP A 61 4.67 15.89 -19.16
N ILE A 62 5.54 16.80 -18.74
CA ILE A 62 5.16 18.20 -18.43
C ILE A 62 4.61 18.90 -19.67
N SER A 63 5.15 18.60 -20.84
CA SER A 63 4.79 19.21 -22.12
C SER A 63 3.62 18.51 -22.82
N ASN A 64 3.27 17.28 -22.39
CA ASN A 64 2.29 16.45 -23.07
C ASN A 64 0.85 16.94 -22.82
N PRO A 65 0.04 17.16 -23.87
CA PRO A 65 -1.36 17.53 -23.72
C PRO A 65 -2.23 16.43 -23.12
N ASN A 66 -1.84 15.13 -23.31
CA ASN A 66 -2.57 13.95 -22.82
C ASN A 66 -2.39 13.68 -21.31
N ARG A 67 -1.52 14.43 -20.62
CA ARG A 67 -1.35 14.34 -19.15
C ARG A 67 -2.65 14.52 -18.34
N LYS A 68 -3.73 14.99 -18.98
CA LYS A 68 -5.04 15.22 -18.36
C LYS A 68 -5.92 13.96 -18.31
N ARG A 69 -5.39 12.78 -18.65
CA ARG A 69 -6.15 11.52 -18.55
C ARG A 69 -6.77 11.35 -17.16
N PRO A 70 -7.98 10.76 -17.05
CA PRO A 70 -8.69 10.61 -15.78
C PRO A 70 -7.85 9.93 -14.69
N VAL A 71 -7.16 8.84 -15.03
CA VAL A 71 -6.27 8.09 -14.11
C VAL A 71 -5.17 8.98 -13.55
N GLY A 72 -4.55 9.82 -14.39
CA GLY A 72 -3.49 10.74 -13.94
C GLY A 72 -3.97 11.85 -13.00
N ARG A 73 -5.28 12.04 -12.85
CA ARG A 73 -5.91 12.98 -11.92
C ARG A 73 -6.44 12.34 -10.65
N ARG A 74 -6.41 11.03 -10.55
CA ARG A 74 -6.73 10.35 -9.29
C ARG A 74 -5.80 10.84 -8.20
N ALA A 75 -6.34 11.03 -7.00
CA ALA A 75 -5.60 11.63 -5.89
C ALA A 75 -4.40 10.77 -5.45
N ASP A 76 -4.55 9.43 -5.45
CA ASP A 76 -3.48 8.47 -5.14
C ASP A 76 -2.34 8.54 -6.17
N VAL A 77 -2.65 8.52 -7.47
CA VAL A 77 -1.67 8.62 -8.55
C VAL A 77 -0.95 9.96 -8.53
N LEU A 78 -1.70 11.03 -8.30
CA LEU A 78 -1.15 12.38 -8.22
C LEU A 78 -0.25 12.55 -6.99
N ALA A 79 -0.66 12.02 -5.83
CA ALA A 79 0.14 12.05 -4.61
C ALA A 79 1.45 11.28 -4.82
N ARG A 80 1.39 10.07 -5.37
CA ARG A 80 2.57 9.27 -5.70
C ARG A 80 3.51 10.03 -6.64
N ARG A 81 2.98 10.68 -7.69
CA ARG A 81 3.78 11.47 -8.62
C ARG A 81 4.45 12.67 -7.94
N VAL A 82 3.73 13.40 -7.11
CA VAL A 82 4.28 14.53 -6.35
C VAL A 82 5.42 14.07 -5.44
N ILE A 83 5.23 12.97 -4.69
CA ILE A 83 6.27 12.38 -3.84
C ILE A 83 7.49 11.98 -4.70
N SER A 84 7.25 11.28 -5.80
CA SER A 84 8.32 10.80 -6.69
C SER A 84 9.11 11.94 -7.30
N LEU A 85 8.44 12.96 -7.81
CA LEU A 85 9.11 14.15 -8.38
C LEU A 85 9.91 14.90 -7.32
N LEU A 86 9.40 15.08 -6.11
CA LEU A 86 10.13 15.76 -5.04
C LEU A 86 11.32 14.94 -4.54
N SER A 87 11.14 13.66 -4.27
CA SER A 87 12.20 12.79 -3.75
C SER A 87 13.30 12.50 -4.79
N GLN A 88 12.96 12.46 -6.07
CA GLN A 88 13.89 12.24 -7.17
C GLN A 88 14.31 13.54 -7.88
N ALA A 89 14.02 14.70 -7.32
CA ALA A 89 14.44 15.99 -7.86
C ALA A 89 15.94 16.09 -8.18
N PRO A 90 16.87 15.55 -7.36
CA PRO A 90 18.30 15.55 -7.69
C PRO A 90 18.64 14.81 -8.99
N LEU A 91 17.93 13.68 -9.28
CA LEU A 91 18.11 12.92 -10.54
C LEU A 91 17.65 13.74 -11.76
N VAL A 92 16.54 14.45 -11.64
CA VAL A 92 15.88 15.15 -12.75
C VAL A 92 16.46 16.54 -12.98
N LEU A 93 16.81 17.26 -11.91
CA LEU A 93 17.22 18.67 -11.94
C LEU A 93 18.74 18.88 -11.95
N GLY A 94 19.55 17.83 -11.77
CA GLY A 94 21.01 17.97 -11.87
C GLY A 94 21.41 18.51 -13.24
N ASP A 95 22.22 19.56 -13.30
CA ASP A 95 22.76 20.17 -14.53
C ASP A 95 21.69 20.59 -15.56
N THR A 96 20.54 21.10 -15.10
CA THR A 96 19.46 21.56 -15.98
C THR A 96 19.54 23.05 -16.31
N ASP A 97 18.97 23.39 -17.47
CA ASP A 97 18.76 24.79 -17.83
C ASP A 97 17.64 25.46 -16.98
N GLY A 98 17.68 26.77 -16.89
CA GLY A 98 16.68 27.55 -16.14
C GLY A 98 15.26 27.50 -16.75
N LYS A 99 15.11 27.08 -18.04
CA LYS A 99 13.81 26.96 -18.70
C LYS A 99 13.10 25.69 -18.24
N PHE A 100 13.79 24.54 -18.25
CA PHE A 100 13.24 23.29 -17.75
C PHE A 100 12.94 23.38 -16.26
N TYR A 101 13.86 23.91 -15.44
CA TYR A 101 13.65 24.12 -14.00
C TYR A 101 12.35 24.89 -13.71
N ARG A 102 12.11 26.01 -14.40
CA ARG A 102 10.87 26.79 -14.23
C ARG A 102 9.62 26.03 -14.69
N ARG A 103 9.69 25.22 -15.78
CA ARG A 103 8.56 24.37 -16.21
C ARG A 103 8.25 23.31 -15.16
N TYR A 104 9.28 22.64 -14.67
CA TYR A 104 9.17 21.62 -13.64
C TYR A 104 8.47 22.16 -12.38
N LEU A 105 8.96 23.27 -11.81
CA LEU A 105 8.36 23.87 -10.61
C LEU A 105 6.91 24.35 -10.84
N ARG A 106 6.62 24.91 -12.01
CA ARG A 106 5.24 25.31 -12.35
C ARG A 106 4.30 24.13 -12.48
N GLY A 107 4.76 23.03 -13.08
CA GLY A 107 4.03 21.79 -13.18
C GLY A 107 3.71 21.22 -11.81
N LEU A 108 4.73 21.07 -10.97
CA LEU A 108 4.61 20.55 -9.61
C LEU A 108 3.70 21.42 -8.73
N ALA A 109 3.86 22.75 -8.78
CA ALA A 109 2.98 23.66 -8.02
C ALA A 109 1.50 23.55 -8.41
N ARG A 110 1.21 23.25 -9.68
CA ARG A 110 -0.15 23.03 -10.19
C ARG A 110 -0.74 21.74 -9.63
N GLU A 111 0.04 20.66 -9.62
CA GLU A 111 -0.38 19.36 -9.08
C GLU A 111 -0.63 19.44 -7.56
N ILE A 112 0.26 20.09 -6.80
CA ILE A 112 0.07 20.32 -5.36
C ILE A 112 -1.19 21.14 -5.08
N ARG A 113 -1.47 22.16 -5.90
CA ARG A 113 -2.71 22.94 -5.76
C ARG A 113 -3.93 22.06 -5.99
N PHE A 114 -3.90 21.22 -7.01
CA PHE A 114 -5.00 20.29 -7.30
C PHE A 114 -5.21 19.30 -6.15
N LEU A 115 -4.16 18.70 -5.59
CA LEU A 115 -4.26 17.82 -4.41
C LEU A 115 -4.95 18.48 -3.21
N ARG A 116 -4.70 19.78 -3.00
CA ARG A 116 -5.37 20.52 -1.91
C ARG A 116 -6.85 20.70 -2.15
N TYR A 117 -7.25 20.91 -3.39
CA TYR A 117 -8.67 21.07 -3.75
C TYR A 117 -9.44 19.76 -3.61
N THR A 118 -8.85 18.64 -4.01
CA THR A 118 -9.52 17.33 -4.03
C THR A 118 -9.47 16.62 -2.68
N MET A 119 -8.85 17.20 -1.66
CA MET A 119 -8.59 16.53 -0.39
C MET A 119 -9.85 16.07 0.36
N LEU A 120 -11.00 16.73 0.17
CA LEU A 120 -12.27 16.36 0.79
C LEU A 120 -12.93 15.14 0.13
N ASP A 121 -12.64 14.90 -1.14
CA ASP A 121 -13.23 13.84 -1.96
C ASP A 121 -12.37 12.56 -2.00
N ILE A 122 -11.25 12.55 -1.25
CA ILE A 122 -10.31 11.42 -1.29
C ILE A 122 -10.88 10.26 -0.47
N PRO A 123 -10.88 9.03 -1.05
CA PRO A 123 -11.24 7.82 -0.31
C PRO A 123 -10.43 7.70 0.99
N ASP A 124 -11.04 7.12 2.00
CA ASP A 124 -10.39 6.83 3.26
C ASP A 124 -9.26 5.78 3.09
N GLY A 125 -8.43 5.63 4.11
CA GLY A 125 -7.34 4.66 4.08
C GLY A 125 -6.04 5.20 3.46
N VAL A 126 -5.28 4.30 2.85
CA VAL A 126 -3.95 4.59 2.27
C VAL A 126 -3.96 5.79 1.30
N PRO A 127 -4.94 5.96 0.38
CA PRO A 127 -4.94 7.10 -0.54
C PRO A 127 -4.94 8.45 0.20
N ARG A 128 -5.70 8.58 1.29
CA ARG A 128 -5.74 9.81 2.10
C ARG A 128 -4.41 10.09 2.79
N LEU A 129 -3.78 9.07 3.36
CA LEU A 129 -2.45 9.19 3.95
C LEU A 129 -1.40 9.59 2.91
N GLN A 130 -1.40 8.98 1.72
CA GLN A 130 -0.48 9.31 0.65
C GLN A 130 -0.58 10.78 0.21
N VAL A 131 -1.80 11.32 0.12
CA VAL A 131 -2.00 12.75 -0.21
C VAL A 131 -1.44 13.65 0.89
N LEU A 132 -1.66 13.33 2.16
CA LEU A 132 -1.13 14.10 3.28
C LEU A 132 0.40 14.03 3.35
N ILE A 133 0.98 12.87 3.08
CA ILE A 133 2.43 12.68 2.93
C ILE A 133 2.96 13.58 1.80
N ALA A 134 2.32 13.56 0.62
CA ALA A 134 2.71 14.40 -0.51
C ALA A 134 2.67 15.90 -0.18
N LEU A 135 1.64 16.35 0.55
CA LEU A 135 1.52 17.75 0.98
C LEU A 135 2.56 18.12 2.04
N CYS A 136 2.95 17.22 2.92
CA CYS A 136 4.07 17.42 3.85
C CYS A 136 5.40 17.54 3.09
N TYR A 137 5.70 16.65 2.15
CA TYR A 137 6.88 16.75 1.29
C TYR A 137 6.91 18.09 0.54
N ALA A 138 5.79 18.50 -0.07
CA ALA A 138 5.71 19.78 -0.77
C ALA A 138 6.03 20.96 0.14
N SER A 139 5.54 20.91 1.39
CA SER A 139 5.74 21.98 2.37
C SER A 139 7.18 22.05 2.88
N LEU A 140 7.86 20.90 2.94
CA LEU A 140 9.27 20.82 3.34
C LEU A 140 10.24 21.17 2.21
N CYS A 141 9.95 20.77 0.97
CA CYS A 141 10.87 20.88 -0.15
C CYS A 141 10.75 22.19 -0.93
N LEU A 142 9.58 22.81 -0.95
CA LEU A 142 9.33 24.02 -1.76
C LEU A 142 9.17 25.25 -0.88
N ALA A 143 10.02 26.27 -1.08
CA ALA A 143 10.04 27.50 -0.29
C ALA A 143 8.68 28.21 -0.23
N ASN A 144 7.96 28.29 -1.36
CA ASN A 144 6.63 28.90 -1.43
C ASN A 144 5.51 28.11 -0.75
N GLN A 145 5.79 26.88 -0.29
CA GLN A 145 4.86 25.99 0.40
C GLN A 145 5.11 25.90 1.91
N ALA A 146 6.24 26.45 2.41
CA ALA A 146 6.63 26.35 3.82
C ALA A 146 5.55 26.85 4.79
N ARG A 147 4.78 27.90 4.41
CA ARG A 147 3.66 28.43 5.20
C ARG A 147 2.57 27.39 5.52
N HIS A 148 2.50 26.29 4.76
CA HIS A 148 1.50 25.23 4.94
C HIS A 148 1.97 24.09 5.83
N ILE A 149 3.23 24.08 6.26
CA ILE A 149 3.85 22.96 7.00
C ILE A 149 3.05 22.59 8.24
N ARG A 150 2.65 23.58 9.06
CA ARG A 150 1.90 23.32 10.30
C ARG A 150 0.56 22.64 10.04
N ALA A 151 -0.19 23.09 9.04
CA ALA A 151 -1.48 22.51 8.69
C ALA A 151 -1.36 21.10 8.10
N ALA A 152 -0.37 20.90 7.19
CA ALA A 152 -0.10 19.60 6.59
C ALA A 152 0.34 18.57 7.65
N THR A 153 1.26 18.96 8.54
CA THR A 153 1.77 18.10 9.62
C THR A 153 0.66 17.72 10.61
N ARG A 154 -0.20 18.67 11.01
CA ARG A 154 -1.32 18.38 11.91
C ARG A 154 -2.27 17.38 11.27
N LYS A 155 -2.72 17.60 10.03
CA LYS A 155 -3.62 16.68 9.33
C LYS A 155 -3.02 15.29 9.14
N LEU A 156 -1.72 15.21 8.81
CA LEU A 156 -1.04 13.92 8.73
C LEU A 156 -0.99 13.23 10.08
N SER A 157 -0.72 13.97 11.17
CA SER A 157 -0.70 13.43 12.53
C SER A 157 -2.06 12.86 12.93
N ASP A 158 -3.13 13.61 12.69
CA ASP A 158 -4.50 13.18 13.01
C ASP A 158 -4.87 11.88 12.25
N GLU A 159 -4.52 11.79 10.95
CA GLU A 159 -4.79 10.61 10.14
C GLU A 159 -3.89 9.42 10.52
N LEU A 160 -2.63 9.62 10.84
CA LEU A 160 -1.76 8.53 11.31
C LEU A 160 -2.26 7.95 12.63
N GLN A 161 -2.71 8.79 13.57
CA GLN A 161 -3.30 8.34 14.84
C GLN A 161 -4.59 7.56 14.63
N ARG A 162 -5.41 7.94 13.64
CA ARG A 162 -6.66 7.27 13.31
C ARG A 162 -6.47 5.95 12.56
N GLN A 163 -5.52 5.91 11.62
CA GLN A 163 -5.39 4.78 10.68
C GLN A 163 -4.35 3.74 11.09
N ILE A 164 -3.35 4.10 11.91
CA ILE A 164 -2.36 3.16 12.41
C ILE A 164 -2.75 2.75 13.83
N LEU A 165 -3.18 1.51 13.96
CA LEU A 165 -3.67 0.92 15.20
C LEU A 165 -2.57 0.83 16.27
N PRO A 166 -2.91 0.63 17.56
CA PRO A 166 -1.91 0.56 18.64
C PRO A 166 -0.86 -0.53 18.45
N ASP A 167 -1.19 -1.64 17.79
CA ASP A 167 -0.27 -2.73 17.45
C ASP A 167 0.51 -2.50 16.15
N GLY A 168 0.32 -1.34 15.49
CA GLY A 168 1.05 -0.94 14.28
C GLY A 168 0.39 -1.35 12.96
N GLY A 169 -0.69 -2.12 13.00
CA GLY A 169 -1.44 -2.46 11.78
C GLY A 169 -2.24 -1.28 11.25
N HIS A 170 -2.55 -1.32 9.96
CA HIS A 170 -3.42 -0.33 9.32
C HIS A 170 -4.90 -0.74 9.48
N ILE A 171 -5.82 0.24 9.62
CA ILE A 171 -7.25 -0.01 9.81
C ILE A 171 -7.91 -0.84 8.71
N SER A 172 -7.33 -0.90 7.50
CA SER A 172 -7.79 -1.79 6.42
C SER A 172 -7.44 -3.25 6.64
N ARG A 173 -6.61 -3.56 7.62
CA ARG A 173 -6.08 -4.89 7.90
C ARG A 173 -5.27 -5.50 6.75
N ASN A 174 -4.96 -4.73 5.70
CA ASN A 174 -4.12 -5.16 4.58
C ASN A 174 -2.63 -5.05 4.95
N PRO A 175 -1.87 -6.15 4.97
CA PRO A 175 -0.43 -6.10 5.24
C PRO A 175 0.34 -5.24 4.22
N GLY A 176 -0.15 -5.16 2.98
CA GLY A 176 0.45 -4.33 1.92
C GLY A 176 0.44 -2.85 2.24
N ALA A 177 -0.55 -2.36 3.00
CA ALA A 177 -0.62 -0.97 3.43
C ALA A 177 0.61 -0.54 4.25
N LEU A 178 1.20 -1.47 5.02
CA LEU A 178 2.43 -1.20 5.78
C LEU A 178 3.60 -0.87 4.84
N ILE A 179 3.76 -1.67 3.80
CA ILE A 179 4.83 -1.49 2.81
C ILE A 179 4.64 -0.18 2.06
N GLU A 180 3.41 0.08 1.57
CA GLU A 180 3.07 1.28 0.82
C GLU A 180 3.28 2.57 1.61
N LEU A 181 2.98 2.55 2.91
CA LEU A 181 3.13 3.72 3.76
C LEU A 181 4.57 3.90 4.23
N LEU A 182 5.24 2.84 4.68
CA LEU A 182 6.60 2.94 5.21
C LEU A 182 7.61 3.41 4.16
N ILE A 183 7.44 3.02 2.89
CA ILE A 183 8.30 3.48 1.79
C ILE A 183 8.29 5.00 1.61
N ASP A 184 7.24 5.67 2.08
CA ASP A 184 7.10 7.12 2.02
C ASP A 184 7.35 7.79 3.38
N LEU A 185 6.93 7.17 4.48
CA LEU A 185 7.07 7.74 5.83
C LEU A 185 8.53 7.77 6.31
N LEU A 186 9.32 6.72 5.99
CA LEU A 186 10.74 6.68 6.35
C LEU A 186 11.54 7.82 5.70
N PRO A 187 11.49 8.03 4.37
CA PRO A 187 12.14 9.16 3.75
C PRO A 187 11.53 10.51 4.17
N LEU A 188 10.23 10.57 4.49
CA LEU A 188 9.61 11.80 5.01
C LEU A 188 10.24 12.18 6.35
N ARG A 189 10.44 11.22 7.27
CA ARG A 189 11.18 11.43 8.53
C ARG A 189 12.57 12.02 8.28
N GLN A 190 13.31 11.46 7.32
CA GLN A 190 14.64 11.96 6.93
C GLN A 190 14.56 13.38 6.33
N THR A 191 13.50 13.69 5.58
CA THR A 191 13.31 15.02 4.99
C THR A 191 13.08 16.08 6.05
N PHE A 192 12.33 15.79 7.12
CA PHE A 192 12.20 16.66 8.28
C PHE A 192 13.57 16.96 8.91
N ALA A 193 14.36 15.91 9.17
CA ALA A 193 15.69 16.04 9.74
C ALA A 193 16.63 16.87 8.83
N ALA A 194 16.64 16.63 7.52
CA ALA A 194 17.44 17.38 6.55
C ALA A 194 17.07 18.86 6.47
N ARG A 195 15.87 19.24 6.90
CA ARG A 195 15.40 20.63 6.98
C ARG A 195 15.56 21.26 8.37
N ASN A 196 16.17 20.54 9.32
CA ASN A 196 16.27 20.95 10.73
C ASN A 196 14.90 21.26 11.37
N ILE A 197 13.86 20.52 10.97
CA ILE A 197 12.51 20.61 11.52
C ILE A 197 12.23 19.30 12.25
N ALA A 198 11.81 19.38 13.52
CA ALA A 198 11.44 18.19 14.27
C ALA A 198 10.26 17.45 13.60
N PRO A 199 10.38 16.14 13.32
CA PRO A 199 9.25 15.35 12.85
C PRO A 199 8.13 15.34 13.90
N PRO A 200 6.84 15.31 13.48
CA PRO A 200 5.75 15.20 14.44
C PRO A 200 5.82 13.88 15.20
N PRO A 201 5.53 13.85 16.53
CA PRO A 201 5.57 12.62 17.32
C PRO A 201 4.68 11.51 16.74
N ALA A 202 3.53 11.85 16.16
CA ALA A 202 2.64 10.88 15.52
C ALA A 202 3.31 10.14 14.34
N LEU A 203 4.18 10.81 13.57
CA LEU A 203 4.95 10.17 12.49
C LEU A 203 5.97 9.16 13.06
N LEU A 204 6.71 9.55 14.09
CA LEU A 204 7.69 8.67 14.72
C LEU A 204 6.99 7.44 15.34
N ASN A 205 5.96 7.68 16.15
CA ASN A 205 5.18 6.62 16.79
C ASN A 205 4.51 5.67 15.78
N ALA A 206 4.04 6.18 14.63
CA ALA A 206 3.50 5.34 13.58
C ALA A 206 4.57 4.43 12.97
N ILE A 207 5.73 4.98 12.61
CA ILE A 207 6.85 4.18 12.07
C ILE A 207 7.29 3.12 13.08
N ASP A 208 7.49 3.50 14.34
CA ASP A 208 7.98 2.60 15.40
C ASP A 208 7.01 1.43 15.66
N ARG A 209 5.69 1.66 15.54
CA ARG A 209 4.69 0.58 15.66
C ARG A 209 4.57 -0.26 14.40
N MET A 210 4.70 0.34 13.21
CA MET A 210 4.55 -0.37 11.94
C MET A 210 5.75 -1.29 11.62
N MET A 211 6.96 -0.93 12.05
CA MET A 211 8.17 -1.73 11.78
C MET A 211 8.10 -3.16 12.34
N PRO A 212 7.68 -3.41 13.60
CA PRO A 212 7.49 -4.77 14.09
C PRO A 212 6.45 -5.58 13.30
N MET A 213 5.43 -4.94 12.73
CA MET A 213 4.42 -5.61 11.90
C MET A 213 5.00 -6.17 10.61
N LEU A 214 6.06 -5.58 10.05
CA LEU A 214 6.77 -6.17 8.90
C LEU A 214 7.34 -7.55 9.24
N ARG A 215 7.90 -7.71 10.44
CA ARG A 215 8.39 -9.02 10.90
C ARG A 215 7.25 -9.99 11.17
N PHE A 216 6.15 -9.49 11.75
CA PHE A 216 4.97 -10.30 12.07
C PHE A 216 4.42 -11.02 10.86
N PHE A 217 4.24 -10.33 9.72
CA PHE A 217 3.65 -10.91 8.51
C PHE A 217 4.63 -11.72 7.66
N ARG A 218 5.89 -11.81 8.06
CA ARG A 218 6.93 -12.46 7.27
C ARG A 218 7.01 -13.95 7.56
N HIS A 219 7.03 -14.76 6.50
CA HIS A 219 7.32 -16.19 6.55
C HIS A 219 8.83 -16.46 6.49
N GLY A 220 9.22 -17.74 6.69
CA GLY A 220 10.62 -18.15 6.71
C GLY A 220 11.36 -17.94 5.37
N ASP A 221 10.65 -17.98 4.24
CA ASP A 221 11.17 -17.66 2.90
C ASP A 221 11.34 -16.15 2.64
N GLY A 222 10.96 -15.33 3.61
CA GLY A 222 10.99 -13.89 3.51
C GLY A 222 9.77 -13.25 2.85
N SER A 223 8.84 -14.01 2.31
CA SER A 223 7.60 -13.50 1.73
C SER A 223 6.60 -13.05 2.80
N PHE A 224 5.66 -12.20 2.40
CA PHE A 224 4.56 -11.74 3.26
C PHE A 224 3.35 -12.66 3.18
N ALA A 225 2.62 -12.75 4.28
CA ALA A 225 1.33 -13.40 4.34
C ALA A 225 0.27 -12.65 3.53
N LEU A 226 -0.56 -13.39 2.80
CA LEU A 226 -1.47 -12.86 1.77
C LEU A 226 -2.89 -12.70 2.32
N PHE A 227 -3.10 -11.70 3.19
CA PHE A 227 -4.40 -11.39 3.78
C PHE A 227 -4.96 -10.06 3.24
N ASN A 228 -6.28 -9.93 3.23
CA ASN A 228 -7.02 -8.67 3.11
C ASN A 228 -6.51 -7.70 2.03
N GLY A 229 -6.33 -8.18 0.81
CA GLY A 229 -5.88 -7.36 -0.32
C GLY A 229 -4.38 -7.37 -0.57
N MET A 230 -3.59 -8.06 0.26
CA MET A 230 -2.16 -8.21 0.03
C MET A 230 -1.90 -8.97 -1.26
N SER A 231 -1.07 -8.42 -2.12
CA SER A 231 -0.46 -9.08 -3.28
C SER A 231 0.99 -9.47 -2.98
N SER A 232 1.63 -10.20 -3.89
CA SER A 232 3.07 -10.46 -3.77
C SER A 232 3.85 -9.14 -3.76
N ALA A 233 4.66 -8.92 -2.71
CA ALA A 233 5.55 -7.78 -2.63
C ALA A 233 6.91 -8.09 -3.29
N PRO A 234 7.53 -7.12 -3.97
CA PRO A 234 8.92 -7.27 -4.42
C PRO A 234 9.85 -7.49 -3.23
N SER A 235 10.66 -8.54 -3.27
CA SER A 235 11.56 -8.93 -2.17
C SER A 235 12.62 -7.88 -1.84
N ASP A 236 13.11 -7.17 -2.86
CA ASP A 236 14.06 -6.05 -2.75
C ASP A 236 13.49 -4.85 -1.99
N LEU A 237 12.21 -4.56 -2.22
CA LEU A 237 11.50 -3.49 -1.51
C LEU A 237 11.35 -3.83 -0.02
N LEU A 238 10.93 -5.06 0.28
CA LEU A 238 10.79 -5.52 1.65
C LEU A 238 12.13 -5.56 2.39
N ALA A 239 13.20 -6.05 1.73
CA ALA A 239 14.54 -6.02 2.27
C ALA A 239 15.02 -4.59 2.56
N THR A 240 14.70 -3.64 1.66
CA THR A 240 15.02 -2.22 1.85
C THR A 240 14.32 -1.66 3.10
N LEU A 241 13.03 -1.96 3.29
CA LEU A 241 12.30 -1.49 4.49
C LEU A 241 12.85 -2.12 5.77
N LEU A 242 13.14 -3.41 5.76
CA LEU A 242 13.70 -4.12 6.90
C LEU A 242 15.13 -3.64 7.26
N ALA A 243 15.89 -3.09 6.31
CA ALA A 243 17.19 -2.48 6.60
C ALA A 243 17.09 -1.21 7.49
N TYR A 244 15.90 -0.61 7.62
CA TYR A 244 15.63 0.47 8.59
C TYR A 244 15.21 -0.04 9.97
N ASP A 245 15.11 -1.36 10.15
CA ASP A 245 14.70 -1.95 11.42
C ASP A 245 15.91 -2.25 12.31
N ASP A 246 16.21 -1.33 13.19
CA ASP A 246 17.36 -1.43 14.10
C ASP A 246 17.14 -2.43 15.25
N THR A 247 15.89 -2.91 15.45
CA THR A 247 15.54 -3.65 16.68
C THR A 247 15.81 -5.15 16.60
N HIS A 248 15.92 -5.74 15.41
CA HIS A 248 16.20 -7.17 15.16
C HIS A 248 15.52 -8.17 16.12
N GLY A 249 14.42 -7.75 16.77
CA GLY A 249 13.70 -8.57 17.75
C GLY A 249 12.88 -9.69 17.11
N ALA A 250 12.49 -10.68 17.93
CA ALA A 250 11.55 -11.72 17.51
C ALA A 250 10.20 -11.09 17.08
N PRO A 251 9.49 -11.68 16.09
CA PRO A 251 8.15 -11.24 15.74
C PRO A 251 7.21 -11.28 16.95
N MET A 252 6.31 -10.32 17.04
CA MET A 252 5.23 -10.37 18.04
C MET A 252 4.29 -11.55 17.74
N ALA A 253 3.68 -12.11 18.77
CA ALA A 253 2.83 -13.30 18.63
C ALA A 253 1.34 -12.96 18.48
N ASN A 254 0.91 -11.78 18.94
CA ASN A 254 -0.49 -11.38 18.97
C ASN A 254 -0.64 -9.90 18.58
N MET A 255 -1.54 -9.63 17.66
CA MET A 255 -1.93 -8.31 17.21
C MET A 255 -3.42 -8.07 17.45
N PRO A 256 -3.80 -7.75 18.70
CA PRO A 256 -5.21 -7.76 19.11
C PRO A 256 -6.04 -6.66 18.45
N HIS A 257 -5.44 -5.54 18.07
CA HIS A 257 -6.16 -4.43 17.43
C HIS A 257 -6.35 -4.64 15.93
N THR A 258 -5.33 -5.22 15.28
CA THR A 258 -5.42 -5.56 13.84
C THR A 258 -6.12 -6.91 13.65
N GLY A 259 -6.17 -7.76 14.68
CA GLY A 259 -6.85 -9.06 14.64
C GLY A 259 -6.04 -10.12 13.90
N TYR A 260 -4.74 -10.24 14.20
CA TYR A 260 -3.89 -11.31 13.66
C TYR A 260 -3.16 -12.05 14.78
N GLN A 261 -2.96 -13.34 14.59
CA GLN A 261 -2.21 -14.22 15.48
C GLN A 261 -1.04 -14.85 14.74
N ARG A 262 0.08 -15.02 15.45
CA ARG A 262 1.26 -15.72 14.96
C ARG A 262 1.66 -16.81 15.94
N LEU A 263 1.94 -18.00 15.44
CA LEU A 263 2.43 -19.15 16.19
C LEU A 263 3.72 -19.61 15.53
N ASP A 264 4.80 -19.64 16.29
CA ASP A 264 6.10 -20.14 15.85
C ASP A 264 6.46 -21.38 16.70
N ALA A 265 6.83 -22.49 16.04
CA ALA A 265 7.27 -23.71 16.68
C ALA A 265 8.42 -24.35 15.87
N GLY A 266 9.64 -24.24 16.36
CA GLY A 266 10.83 -24.66 15.62
C GLY A 266 10.95 -23.93 14.29
N ALA A 267 10.92 -24.67 13.17
CA ALA A 267 10.94 -24.09 11.82
C ALA A 267 9.55 -23.71 11.29
N MET A 268 8.47 -24.04 12.01
CA MET A 268 7.10 -23.79 11.58
C MET A 268 6.63 -22.41 12.02
N THR A 269 5.96 -21.73 11.10
CA THR A 269 5.26 -20.47 11.34
C THR A 269 3.84 -20.55 10.82
N ILE A 270 2.87 -20.25 11.68
CA ILE A 270 1.46 -20.05 11.33
C ILE A 270 1.13 -18.58 11.54
N ILE A 271 0.49 -17.95 10.55
CA ILE A 271 -0.09 -16.62 10.67
C ILE A 271 -1.58 -16.76 10.36
N MET A 272 -2.45 -16.23 11.23
CA MET A 272 -3.90 -16.43 11.16
C MET A 272 -4.64 -15.09 11.26
N ASP A 273 -5.65 -14.93 10.41
CA ASP A 273 -6.60 -13.81 10.48
C ASP A 273 -7.68 -14.14 11.53
N THR A 274 -7.67 -13.42 12.64
CA THR A 274 -8.58 -13.61 13.78
C THR A 274 -9.37 -12.34 14.10
N GLY A 275 -9.62 -11.49 13.11
CA GLY A 275 -10.35 -10.25 13.31
C GLY A 275 -11.58 -10.11 12.41
N PRO A 276 -12.52 -9.24 12.78
CA PRO A 276 -13.67 -8.91 11.93
C PRO A 276 -13.21 -8.17 10.66
N PRO A 277 -14.07 -8.07 9.63
CA PRO A 277 -13.79 -7.25 8.46
C PRO A 277 -13.45 -5.80 8.86
N PRO A 278 -12.59 -5.11 8.10
CA PRO A 278 -12.30 -3.72 8.36
C PRO A 278 -13.53 -2.83 8.13
N PRO A 279 -13.54 -1.59 8.68
CA PRO A 279 -14.63 -0.63 8.44
C PRO A 279 -14.94 -0.45 6.95
N ALA A 280 -16.21 -0.28 6.61
CA ALA A 280 -16.68 -0.22 5.21
C ALA A 280 -15.91 0.81 4.36
N SER A 281 -15.55 1.97 4.92
CA SER A 281 -14.80 3.02 4.22
C SER A 281 -13.41 2.61 3.74
N VAL A 282 -12.83 1.56 4.32
CA VAL A 282 -11.48 1.06 4.00
C VAL A 282 -11.46 -0.44 3.62
N SER A 283 -12.65 -1.01 3.35
CA SER A 283 -12.82 -2.44 3.06
C SER A 283 -12.86 -2.78 1.56
N HIS A 284 -12.56 -1.83 0.67
CA HIS A 284 -12.68 -2.02 -0.78
C HIS A 284 -11.84 -3.18 -1.33
N ASP A 285 -10.70 -3.45 -0.71
CA ASP A 285 -9.82 -4.59 -1.03
C ASP A 285 -9.85 -5.69 0.04
N ALA A 286 -10.71 -5.58 1.06
CA ALA A 286 -10.81 -6.58 2.11
C ALA A 286 -11.35 -7.91 1.57
N HIS A 287 -10.93 -8.99 2.20
CA HIS A 287 -11.30 -10.36 1.83
C HIS A 287 -12.24 -10.99 2.87
N ALA A 288 -13.03 -11.95 2.43
CA ALA A 288 -13.86 -12.80 3.31
C ALA A 288 -13.03 -13.97 3.86
N GLY A 289 -11.88 -13.65 4.47
CA GLY A 289 -10.87 -14.61 4.92
C GLY A 289 -10.79 -14.78 6.45
N CYS A 290 -11.86 -14.47 7.19
CA CYS A 290 -11.84 -14.64 8.65
C CYS A 290 -11.55 -16.08 9.03
N LEU A 291 -10.64 -16.29 10.01
CA LEU A 291 -10.04 -17.56 10.44
C LEU A 291 -9.25 -18.29 9.36
N SER A 292 -8.92 -17.65 8.24
CA SER A 292 -7.92 -18.22 7.33
C SER A 292 -6.52 -18.13 7.95
N PHE A 293 -5.68 -19.10 7.59
CA PHE A 293 -4.30 -19.14 8.05
C PHE A 293 -3.34 -19.46 6.92
N GLU A 294 -2.10 -19.09 7.12
CA GLU A 294 -0.98 -19.51 6.29
C GLU A 294 0.04 -20.26 7.14
N LEU A 295 0.63 -21.31 6.58
CA LEU A 295 1.62 -22.16 7.25
C LEU A 295 2.88 -22.26 6.40
N SER A 296 4.03 -22.05 7.03
CA SER A 296 5.33 -22.34 6.44
C SER A 296 6.19 -23.20 7.37
N SER A 297 7.14 -23.94 6.79
CA SER A 297 8.18 -24.69 7.50
C SER A 297 9.53 -24.34 6.87
N GLY A 298 10.38 -23.64 7.60
CA GLY A 298 11.60 -23.07 7.05
C GLY A 298 11.30 -22.20 5.83
N LEU A 299 11.92 -22.50 4.69
CA LEU A 299 11.71 -21.78 3.42
C LEU A 299 10.51 -22.28 2.60
N SER A 300 9.80 -23.30 3.06
CA SER A 300 8.69 -23.91 2.31
C SER A 300 7.35 -23.38 2.80
N ARG A 301 6.53 -22.86 1.90
CA ARG A 301 5.14 -22.49 2.14
C ARG A 301 4.27 -23.74 1.95
N LEU A 302 3.51 -24.12 2.98
CA LEU A 302 2.68 -25.34 2.99
C LEU A 302 1.20 -25.04 2.79
N VAL A 303 0.70 -23.98 3.44
CA VAL A 303 -0.68 -23.49 3.27
C VAL A 303 -0.60 -22.01 2.95
N ILE A 304 -1.28 -21.56 1.89
CA ILE A 304 -1.17 -20.21 1.36
C ILE A 304 -2.57 -19.73 0.95
N ASN A 305 -2.92 -18.49 1.27
CA ASN A 305 -4.07 -17.81 0.66
C ASN A 305 -3.73 -17.39 -0.77
N CYS A 306 -4.74 -17.23 -1.63
CA CYS A 306 -4.52 -16.81 -3.02
C CYS A 306 -3.95 -15.38 -3.12
N GLY A 307 -4.23 -14.52 -2.14
CA GLY A 307 -3.86 -13.11 -2.16
C GLY A 307 -4.59 -12.33 -3.25
N MET A 308 -4.29 -11.03 -3.35
CA MET A 308 -4.83 -10.18 -4.42
C MET A 308 -3.97 -10.32 -5.67
N PRO A 309 -4.53 -10.69 -6.83
CA PRO A 309 -3.75 -10.75 -8.07
C PRO A 309 -3.28 -9.36 -8.48
N SER A 310 -1.98 -9.24 -8.73
CA SER A 310 -1.35 -8.00 -9.24
C SER A 310 -1.60 -7.80 -10.74
N THR A 311 -1.99 -8.85 -11.45
CA THR A 311 -2.28 -8.84 -12.88
C THR A 311 -3.44 -9.78 -13.15
N GLY A 312 -4.26 -9.50 -14.15
CA GLY A 312 -5.35 -10.40 -14.53
C GLY A 312 -6.61 -9.68 -15.00
N ARG A 313 -7.66 -10.45 -15.20
CA ARG A 313 -8.99 -9.92 -15.52
C ARG A 313 -9.67 -9.42 -14.24
N ASP A 314 -10.53 -8.42 -14.35
CA ASP A 314 -11.23 -7.80 -13.20
C ASP A 314 -11.99 -8.83 -12.34
N ASN A 315 -12.51 -9.89 -12.97
CA ASN A 315 -13.18 -10.99 -12.28
C ASN A 315 -12.26 -11.71 -11.26
N TRP A 316 -10.94 -11.81 -11.53
CA TRP A 316 -9.99 -12.50 -10.63
C TRP A 316 -9.86 -11.78 -9.29
N ARG A 317 -9.92 -10.45 -9.29
CA ARG A 317 -9.91 -9.66 -8.04
C ARG A 317 -11.16 -9.93 -7.20
N ALA A 318 -12.32 -10.06 -7.84
CA ALA A 318 -13.56 -10.40 -7.16
C ALA A 318 -13.52 -11.83 -6.57
N PHE A 319 -13.03 -12.81 -7.32
CA PHE A 319 -12.89 -14.19 -6.85
C PHE A 319 -11.87 -14.31 -5.70
N ALA A 320 -10.73 -13.62 -5.79
CA ALA A 320 -9.69 -13.65 -4.77
C ALA A 320 -10.18 -13.11 -3.40
N ARG A 321 -11.23 -12.32 -3.37
CA ARG A 321 -11.82 -11.77 -2.14
C ARG A 321 -12.79 -12.72 -1.45
N GLY A 322 -13.32 -13.70 -2.17
CA GLY A 322 -14.27 -14.68 -1.64
C GLY A 322 -13.62 -15.70 -0.69
N THR A 323 -14.38 -16.25 0.24
CA THR A 323 -13.88 -17.26 1.19
C THR A 323 -13.21 -18.45 0.52
N PRO A 324 -13.69 -18.99 -0.65
CA PRO A 324 -13.02 -20.12 -1.30
C PRO A 324 -11.56 -19.88 -1.73
N ALA A 325 -11.13 -18.61 -1.82
CA ALA A 325 -9.75 -18.26 -2.12
C ALA A 325 -8.82 -18.26 -0.89
N HIS A 326 -9.30 -18.70 0.26
CA HIS A 326 -8.61 -18.65 1.55
C HIS A 326 -8.61 -20.00 2.23
N SER A 327 -7.62 -20.24 3.08
CA SER A 327 -7.44 -21.46 3.88
C SER A 327 -8.36 -21.44 5.10
N THR A 328 -9.67 -21.41 4.87
CA THR A 328 -10.70 -21.40 5.93
C THR A 328 -11.95 -22.13 5.47
N LEU A 329 -12.90 -22.36 6.38
CA LEU A 329 -14.15 -23.06 6.09
C LEU A 329 -15.04 -22.22 5.17
N THR A 330 -15.55 -22.85 4.12
CA THR A 330 -16.63 -22.33 3.29
C THR A 330 -17.91 -23.13 3.54
N CYS A 331 -19.01 -22.47 3.87
CA CYS A 331 -20.29 -23.11 4.11
C CYS A 331 -21.19 -22.95 2.87
N HIS A 332 -21.62 -24.07 2.27
CA HIS A 332 -22.48 -24.11 1.08
C HIS A 332 -22.05 -23.12 -0.02
N GLU A 333 -20.76 -23.10 -0.36
CA GLU A 333 -20.18 -22.22 -1.39
C GLU A 333 -20.40 -20.70 -1.12
N THR A 334 -20.74 -20.35 0.13
CA THR A 334 -21.06 -18.99 0.53
C THR A 334 -19.86 -18.37 1.26
N SER A 335 -19.52 -17.14 0.91
CA SER A 335 -18.50 -16.37 1.62
C SER A 335 -18.98 -15.92 2.99
N SER A 336 -18.06 -15.87 3.97
CA SER A 336 -18.34 -15.38 5.32
C SER A 336 -18.64 -13.88 5.39
N CYS A 337 -18.33 -13.12 4.31
CA CYS A 337 -18.67 -11.71 4.15
C CYS A 337 -19.53 -11.50 2.91
N GLN A 338 -20.38 -10.45 2.95
CA GLN A 338 -21.12 -9.94 1.79
C GLN A 338 -20.48 -8.64 1.32
N PHE A 339 -20.37 -8.49 0.00
CA PHE A 339 -19.85 -7.29 -0.64
C PHE A 339 -20.98 -6.50 -1.28
N VAL A 340 -20.84 -5.16 -1.33
CA VAL A 340 -21.82 -4.32 -2.03
C VAL A 340 -21.86 -4.72 -3.50
N GLU A 341 -23.06 -4.93 -4.03
CA GLU A 341 -23.27 -5.02 -5.47
C GLU A 341 -23.25 -3.62 -6.08
N LEU A 342 -22.09 -3.23 -6.57
CA LEU A 342 -21.92 -1.99 -7.32
C LEU A 342 -22.14 -2.24 -8.82
N SER A 343 -22.60 -1.21 -9.56
CA SER A 343 -22.55 -1.26 -11.02
C SER A 343 -21.12 -1.58 -11.49
N ALA A 344 -20.99 -2.27 -12.64
CA ALA A 344 -19.69 -2.72 -13.15
C ALA A 344 -18.63 -1.60 -13.19
N MET A 345 -19.05 -0.38 -13.55
CA MET A 345 -18.17 0.79 -13.63
C MET A 345 -17.67 1.28 -12.26
N LYS A 346 -18.51 1.22 -11.21
CA LYS A 346 -18.08 1.58 -9.84
C LYS A 346 -17.20 0.51 -9.21
N ARG A 347 -17.44 -0.77 -9.49
CA ARG A 347 -16.57 -1.88 -9.06
C ARG A 347 -15.18 -1.77 -9.62
N LEU A 348 -15.07 -1.38 -10.88
CA LEU A 348 -13.77 -1.21 -11.57
C LEU A 348 -12.92 -0.11 -10.93
N LEU A 349 -13.55 0.98 -10.49
CA LEU A 349 -12.84 2.18 -10.01
C LEU A 349 -12.51 2.15 -8.52
N GLN A 350 -13.24 1.42 -7.68
CA GLN A 350 -13.15 1.58 -6.22
C GLN A 350 -13.14 0.26 -5.42
N GLY A 351 -13.30 -0.90 -6.07
CA GLY A 351 -13.60 -2.14 -5.36
C GLY A 351 -14.98 -2.11 -4.70
N ALA A 352 -15.46 -3.24 -4.21
CA ALA A 352 -16.74 -3.33 -3.52
C ALA A 352 -16.51 -3.39 -2.00
N PRO A 353 -17.00 -2.42 -1.20
CA PRO A 353 -16.85 -2.49 0.24
C PRO A 353 -17.59 -3.70 0.83
N VAL A 354 -17.15 -4.17 2.00
CA VAL A 354 -17.87 -5.19 2.78
C VAL A 354 -19.11 -4.56 3.40
N VAL A 355 -20.27 -5.18 3.19
CA VAL A 355 -21.56 -4.73 3.76
C VAL A 355 -21.81 -5.41 5.09
N SER A 356 -21.58 -6.72 5.14
CA SER A 356 -21.75 -7.52 6.34
C SER A 356 -20.70 -8.64 6.37
N GLY A 357 -20.38 -9.09 7.54
CA GLY A 357 -19.41 -10.17 7.78
C GLY A 357 -19.46 -10.59 9.22
N PRO A 358 -18.51 -11.40 9.68
CA PRO A 358 -18.39 -11.74 11.08
C PRO A 358 -18.36 -10.50 11.96
N ALA A 359 -19.35 -10.38 12.87
CA ALA A 359 -19.42 -9.30 13.84
C ALA A 359 -18.71 -9.68 15.15
N ASN A 360 -18.90 -10.95 15.55
CA ASN A 360 -18.26 -11.52 16.73
C ASN A 360 -17.17 -12.49 16.28
N VAL A 361 -15.93 -12.07 16.46
CA VAL A 361 -14.75 -12.90 16.25
C VAL A 361 -14.03 -13.00 17.58
N GLU A 362 -13.98 -14.23 18.11
CA GLU A 362 -13.33 -14.51 19.39
C GLU A 362 -11.99 -15.20 19.14
N SER A 363 -10.98 -14.82 19.91
CA SER A 363 -9.66 -15.43 19.86
C SER A 363 -9.14 -15.59 21.28
N TYR A 364 -8.90 -16.82 21.67
CA TYR A 364 -8.35 -17.18 22.97
C TYR A 364 -7.02 -17.90 22.78
N ARG A 365 -5.99 -17.40 23.46
CA ARG A 365 -4.62 -17.95 23.39
C ARG A 365 -4.16 -18.34 24.78
N GLU A 366 -3.74 -19.60 24.94
CA GLU A 366 -3.22 -20.09 26.21
C GLU A 366 -1.90 -20.84 26.02
N ALA A 367 -1.04 -20.75 27.01
CA ALA A 367 0.16 -21.57 27.09
C ALA A 367 -0.21 -22.95 27.63
N VAL A 368 0.19 -23.99 26.91
CA VAL A 368 0.02 -25.39 27.30
C VAL A 368 1.38 -26.05 27.51
N ALA A 369 1.43 -27.22 28.12
CA ALA A 369 2.67 -27.89 28.49
C ALA A 369 3.71 -28.00 27.35
N ASN A 370 3.27 -28.18 26.11
CA ASN A 370 4.15 -28.41 24.96
C ASN A 370 4.00 -27.31 23.89
N GLY A 371 3.48 -26.11 24.23
CA GLY A 371 3.35 -25.06 23.24
C GLY A 371 2.25 -24.04 23.57
N VAL A 372 1.57 -23.61 22.53
CA VAL A 372 0.47 -22.61 22.61
C VAL A 372 -0.76 -23.19 21.92
N LEU A 373 -1.90 -23.14 22.60
CA LEU A 373 -3.21 -23.43 22.03
C LEU A 373 -3.87 -22.10 21.64
N LEU A 374 -4.27 -21.99 20.38
CA LEU A 374 -5.07 -20.89 19.87
C LEU A 374 -6.45 -21.41 19.49
N THR A 375 -7.48 -20.93 20.18
CA THR A 375 -8.89 -21.23 19.88
C THR A 375 -9.55 -19.98 19.33
N THR A 376 -10.19 -20.09 18.17
CA THR A 376 -10.82 -18.94 17.49
C THR A 376 -12.21 -19.33 16.98
N SER A 377 -13.13 -18.38 16.95
CA SER A 377 -14.48 -18.57 16.39
C SER A 377 -15.01 -17.30 15.73
N HIS A 378 -15.93 -17.47 14.78
CA HIS A 378 -16.68 -16.36 14.21
C HIS A 378 -18.15 -16.73 13.88
N ASP A 379 -19.01 -15.71 13.85
CA ASP A 379 -20.44 -15.80 13.62
C ASP A 379 -20.86 -15.55 12.15
N GLY A 380 -19.94 -15.45 11.21
CA GLY A 380 -20.22 -15.08 9.80
C GLY A 380 -21.21 -15.97 9.06
N TYR A 381 -21.44 -17.18 9.54
CA TYR A 381 -22.43 -18.14 8.99
C TYR A 381 -23.68 -18.30 9.86
N LEU A 382 -23.73 -17.64 11.03
CA LEU A 382 -24.80 -17.83 12.01
C LEU A 382 -26.16 -17.39 11.46
N ALA A 383 -26.24 -16.19 10.90
CA ALA A 383 -27.51 -15.64 10.43
C ALA A 383 -28.12 -16.45 9.27
N ARG A 384 -27.29 -17.07 8.42
CA ARG A 384 -27.76 -17.77 7.21
C ARG A 384 -27.94 -19.26 7.43
N PHE A 385 -27.08 -19.88 8.21
CA PHE A 385 -27.01 -21.33 8.35
C PHE A 385 -27.16 -21.82 9.80
N GLY A 386 -27.26 -20.91 10.77
CA GLY A 386 -27.30 -21.29 12.18
C GLY A 386 -25.97 -21.87 12.73
N VAL A 387 -24.85 -21.62 12.03
CA VAL A 387 -23.55 -22.24 12.31
C VAL A 387 -22.53 -21.19 12.77
N VAL A 388 -21.82 -21.50 13.84
CA VAL A 388 -20.61 -20.77 14.26
C VAL A 388 -19.40 -21.58 13.81
N HIS A 389 -18.49 -20.94 13.09
CA HIS A 389 -17.21 -21.55 12.72
C HIS A 389 -16.22 -21.40 13.87
N ARG A 390 -15.67 -22.53 14.28
CA ARG A 390 -14.65 -22.57 15.33
C ARG A 390 -13.48 -23.45 14.92
#